data_26f4ac82028bb2d9f624a40ea150e95a
#
_entry.id   26f4ac82028bb2d9f624a40ea150e95a
#
_cell.length_a   1.000
_cell.length_b   1.000
_cell.length_c   1.000
_cell.angle_alpha   90.00
_cell.angle_beta   90.00
_cell.angle_gamma   90.00
#
_symmetry.space_group_name_H-M   'P 1'
#
loop_
_entity.id
_entity.type
_entity.pdbx_description
1 polymer ?
#
loop_
_entity_poly.entity_id
_entity_poly.type
_entity_poly.pdbx_seq_one_letter_code
_entity_poly.pdbx_strand_id
1 'polypeptide(L)'
;MTKISAENTHKTGEEIPPLENGDRLTQPEFHQRYLAMPHVKKAELIEGIVYIAPPVRHRRHGQPHAAIAGWLLNYQIATPGVDLGLETTVLLDLDNEPQPDALLRIENGGNSQINEDDYIEGAPELIAEIAASSASYDLNDKKKAYRRNGVQE
;
A
#
# COMPACT_ATOMS: atom_id res chain seq x y z
N MET A 1 -11.06 53.76 -27.76
CA MET A 1 -11.32 52.29 -27.66
C MET A 1 -10.05 51.61 -27.17
N THR A 2 -10.05 51.32 -25.88
CA THR A 2 -8.88 50.68 -25.23
C THR A 2 -9.08 49.18 -25.26
N LYS A 3 -8.20 48.46 -25.99
CA LYS A 3 -8.17 46.98 -25.97
C LYS A 3 -7.55 46.51 -24.67
N ILE A 4 -8.34 45.81 -23.86
CA ILE A 4 -7.87 45.09 -22.70
C ILE A 4 -7.31 43.75 -23.22
N SER A 5 -5.99 43.58 -23.15
CA SER A 5 -5.34 42.30 -23.38
C SER A 5 -5.63 41.39 -22.19
N ALA A 6 -6.30 40.27 -22.44
CA ALA A 6 -6.44 39.21 -21.47
C ALA A 6 -5.05 38.53 -21.31
N GLU A 7 -4.41 38.74 -20.17
CA GLU A 7 -3.24 37.97 -19.77
C GLU A 7 -3.69 36.52 -19.50
N ASN A 8 -3.24 35.67 -20.40
CA ASN A 8 -3.36 34.23 -20.28
C ASN A 8 -2.35 33.75 -19.24
N THR A 9 -2.76 33.68 -17.99
CA THR A 9 -1.96 33.00 -16.95
C THR A 9 -1.93 31.50 -17.27
N HIS A 10 -0.91 31.08 -18.00
CA HIS A 10 -0.53 29.69 -18.06
C HIS A 10 -0.13 29.26 -16.63
N LYS A 11 -1.02 28.57 -15.94
CA LYS A 11 -0.61 27.65 -14.86
C LYS A 11 0.29 26.62 -15.50
N THR A 12 1.58 26.76 -15.30
CA THR A 12 2.56 25.71 -15.53
C THR A 12 2.14 24.55 -14.63
N GLY A 13 1.49 23.52 -15.20
CA GLY A 13 1.26 22.27 -14.50
C GLY A 13 2.63 21.68 -14.18
N GLU A 14 3.01 21.71 -12.91
CA GLU A 14 4.19 20.97 -12.45
C GLU A 14 3.99 19.51 -12.82
N GLU A 15 4.89 18.99 -13.65
CA GLU A 15 4.89 17.59 -14.03
C GLU A 15 5.22 16.76 -12.78
N ILE A 16 4.32 15.82 -12.42
CA ILE A 16 4.53 14.96 -11.25
C ILE A 16 5.67 13.98 -11.57
N PRO A 17 6.80 14.01 -10.84
CA PRO A 17 7.91 13.11 -11.10
C PRO A 17 7.50 11.65 -10.91
N PRO A 18 7.95 10.71 -11.75
CA PRO A 18 7.69 9.29 -11.57
C PRO A 18 8.37 8.75 -10.30
N LEU A 19 7.85 7.62 -9.79
CA LEU A 19 8.51 6.86 -8.74
C LEU A 19 9.70 6.10 -9.30
N GLU A 20 10.79 6.08 -8.57
CA GLU A 20 11.95 5.23 -8.83
C GLU A 20 12.26 4.37 -7.60
N ASN A 21 12.74 3.13 -7.83
CA ASN A 21 13.18 2.28 -6.74
C ASN A 21 14.27 2.96 -5.92
N GLY A 22 14.08 2.99 -4.60
CA GLY A 22 15.04 3.60 -3.68
C GLY A 22 14.84 5.10 -3.43
N ASP A 23 13.87 5.74 -4.07
CA ASP A 23 13.48 7.12 -3.74
C ASP A 23 13.15 7.24 -2.25
N ARG A 24 13.48 8.37 -1.66
CA ARG A 24 13.09 8.72 -0.29
C ARG A 24 11.99 9.75 -0.32
N LEU A 25 10.81 9.35 0.12
CA LEU A 25 9.59 10.16 0.06
C LEU A 25 8.83 10.11 1.38
N THR A 26 7.96 11.08 1.59
CA THR A 26 6.87 10.97 2.57
C THR A 26 5.67 10.24 1.95
N GLN A 27 4.79 9.70 2.79
CA GLN A 27 3.61 8.97 2.31
C GLN A 27 2.72 9.83 1.39
N PRO A 28 2.40 11.10 1.67
CA PRO A 28 1.57 11.90 0.76
C PRO A 28 2.23 12.13 -0.61
N GLU A 29 3.54 12.33 -0.65
CA GLU A 29 4.28 12.51 -1.90
C GLU A 29 4.36 11.20 -2.70
N PHE A 30 4.64 10.08 -2.04
CA PHE A 30 4.60 8.76 -2.64
C PHE A 30 3.24 8.48 -3.27
N HIS A 31 2.17 8.66 -2.51
CA HIS A 31 0.80 8.37 -2.96
C HIS A 31 0.42 9.18 -4.20
N GLN A 32 0.72 10.49 -4.20
CA GLN A 32 0.48 11.36 -5.35
C GLN A 32 1.21 10.87 -6.61
N ARG A 33 2.49 10.50 -6.48
CA ARG A 33 3.28 9.99 -7.59
C ARG A 33 2.79 8.62 -8.06
N TYR A 34 2.42 7.74 -7.13
CA TYR A 34 1.90 6.42 -7.45
C TYR A 34 0.58 6.49 -8.22
N LEU A 35 -0.36 7.35 -7.81
CA LEU A 35 -1.61 7.58 -8.54
C LEU A 35 -1.38 8.11 -9.97
N ALA A 36 -0.29 8.82 -10.22
CA ALA A 36 0.09 9.30 -11.56
C ALA A 36 0.71 8.20 -12.45
N MET A 37 0.91 6.99 -11.93
CA MET A 37 1.55 5.87 -12.63
C MET A 37 0.63 4.64 -12.71
N PRO A 38 -0.53 4.71 -13.40
CA PRO A 38 -1.52 3.62 -13.40
C PRO A 38 -1.04 2.32 -14.05
N HIS A 39 0.08 2.36 -14.78
CA HIS A 39 0.74 1.19 -15.37
C HIS A 39 1.60 0.41 -14.37
N VAL A 40 1.94 0.99 -13.23
CA VAL A 40 2.67 0.30 -12.14
C VAL A 40 1.67 -0.48 -11.31
N LYS A 41 1.78 -1.81 -11.32
CA LYS A 41 0.82 -2.69 -10.64
C LYS A 41 0.96 -2.67 -9.13
N LYS A 42 2.21 -2.63 -8.63
CA LYS A 42 2.49 -2.61 -7.21
C LYS A 42 3.73 -1.77 -6.92
N ALA A 43 3.57 -0.76 -6.10
CA ALA A 43 4.64 -0.01 -5.47
C ALA A 43 4.30 0.18 -4.00
N GLU A 44 5.32 0.19 -3.14
CA GLU A 44 5.18 0.35 -1.70
C GLU A 44 6.15 1.41 -1.19
N LEU A 45 5.76 2.11 -0.15
CA LEU A 45 6.64 2.96 0.65
C LEU A 45 6.88 2.27 1.99
N ILE A 46 8.13 1.93 2.28
CA ILE A 46 8.52 1.25 3.52
C ILE A 46 9.67 2.03 4.16
N GLU A 47 9.42 2.54 5.37
CA GLU A 47 10.39 3.39 6.10
C GLU A 47 10.91 4.55 5.24
N GLY A 48 10.01 5.18 4.47
CA GLY A 48 10.31 6.31 3.59
C GLY A 48 11.02 5.96 2.28
N ILE A 49 11.21 4.67 1.98
CA ILE A 49 11.89 4.19 0.78
C ILE A 49 10.89 3.53 -0.17
N VAL A 50 10.97 3.90 -1.45
CA VAL A 50 10.11 3.36 -2.51
C VAL A 50 10.62 2.00 -2.99
N TYR A 51 9.72 1.04 -3.05
CA TYR A 51 9.93 -0.29 -3.64
C TYR A 51 8.90 -0.55 -4.73
N ILE A 52 9.36 -0.74 -5.96
CA ILE A 52 8.51 -1.14 -7.09
C ILE A 52 8.63 -2.65 -7.23
N ALA A 53 7.50 -3.36 -7.12
CA ALA A 53 7.50 -4.81 -7.12
C ALA A 53 7.88 -5.37 -8.50
N PRO A 54 8.77 -6.39 -8.54
CA PRO A 54 9.07 -7.13 -9.75
C PRO A 54 7.91 -8.07 -10.13
N PRO A 55 7.93 -8.64 -11.34
CA PRO A 55 6.98 -9.69 -11.70
C PRO A 55 7.00 -10.86 -10.71
N VAL A 56 5.82 -11.34 -10.32
CA VAL A 56 5.66 -12.43 -9.35
C VAL A 56 5.72 -13.80 -10.03
N ARG A 57 6.31 -14.79 -9.34
CA ARG A 57 6.45 -16.16 -9.84
C ARG A 57 5.40 -17.07 -9.22
N HIS A 58 4.85 -17.99 -10.02
CA HIS A 58 3.75 -18.85 -9.58
C HIS A 58 4.08 -19.70 -8.35
N ARG A 59 5.11 -20.52 -8.40
CA ARG A 59 5.43 -21.45 -7.30
C ARG A 59 5.98 -20.78 -6.05
N ARG A 60 6.69 -19.67 -6.22
CA ARG A 60 7.32 -18.96 -5.09
C ARG A 60 6.42 -17.94 -4.44
N HIS A 61 5.41 -17.46 -5.16
CA HIS A 61 4.49 -16.44 -4.66
C HIS A 61 3.02 -16.80 -4.91
N GLY A 62 2.62 -17.07 -6.14
CA GLY A 62 1.20 -17.26 -6.49
C GLY A 62 0.54 -18.43 -5.76
N GLN A 63 1.21 -19.60 -5.67
CA GLN A 63 0.67 -20.75 -4.94
C GLN A 63 0.56 -20.52 -3.43
N PRO A 64 1.63 -20.09 -2.72
CA PRO A 64 1.48 -19.78 -1.30
C PRO A 64 0.51 -18.63 -1.03
N HIS A 65 0.42 -17.63 -1.89
CA HIS A 65 -0.56 -16.56 -1.77
C HIS A 65 -1.99 -17.11 -1.87
N ALA A 66 -2.27 -17.96 -2.84
CA ALA A 66 -3.58 -18.61 -2.98
C ALA A 66 -3.93 -19.47 -1.75
N ALA A 67 -2.97 -20.20 -1.19
CA ALA A 67 -3.18 -21.02 0.00
C ALA A 67 -3.52 -20.17 1.23
N ILE A 68 -2.77 -19.11 1.48
CA ILE A 68 -3.03 -18.20 2.61
C ILE A 68 -4.35 -17.45 2.43
N ALA A 69 -4.66 -17.00 1.21
CA ALA A 69 -5.91 -16.33 0.89
C ALA A 69 -7.12 -17.24 1.15
N GLY A 70 -7.04 -18.52 0.74
CA GLY A 70 -8.07 -19.51 0.99
C GLY A 70 -8.28 -19.79 2.48
N TRP A 71 -7.20 -19.90 3.23
CA TRP A 71 -7.26 -20.09 4.68
C TRP A 71 -7.90 -18.89 5.39
N LEU A 72 -7.46 -17.67 5.08
CA LEU A 72 -8.01 -16.45 5.67
C LEU A 72 -9.46 -16.20 5.25
N LEU A 73 -9.85 -16.58 4.03
CA LEU A 73 -11.25 -16.50 3.60
C LEU A 73 -12.15 -17.42 4.43
N ASN A 74 -11.72 -18.64 4.72
CA ASN A 74 -12.46 -19.54 5.61
C ASN A 74 -12.57 -18.95 7.03
N TYR A 75 -11.51 -18.30 7.51
CA TYR A 75 -11.55 -17.61 8.80
C TYR A 75 -12.57 -16.47 8.80
N GLN A 76 -12.56 -15.62 7.76
CA GLN A 76 -13.54 -14.54 7.61
C GLN A 76 -14.98 -15.05 7.61
N ILE A 77 -15.26 -16.10 6.85
CA ILE A 77 -16.61 -16.70 6.77
C ILE A 77 -17.08 -17.18 8.14
N ALA A 78 -16.18 -17.76 8.93
CA ALA A 78 -16.50 -18.30 10.26
C ALA A 78 -16.49 -17.23 11.37
N THR A 79 -16.05 -16.02 11.10
CA THR A 79 -15.83 -14.98 12.12
C THR A 79 -16.49 -13.66 11.70
N PRO A 80 -17.79 -13.46 12.01
CA PRO A 80 -18.49 -12.22 11.68
C PRO A 80 -17.76 -10.98 12.21
N GLY A 81 -17.71 -9.92 11.41
CA GLY A 81 -17.04 -8.66 11.75
C GLY A 81 -15.55 -8.62 11.42
N VAL A 82 -15.01 -9.68 10.81
CA VAL A 82 -13.65 -9.71 10.26
C VAL A 82 -13.71 -9.59 8.74
N ASP A 83 -12.84 -8.75 8.19
CA ASP A 83 -12.76 -8.45 6.79
C ASP A 83 -11.37 -8.80 6.24
N LEU A 84 -11.34 -9.52 5.10
CA LEU A 84 -10.13 -9.95 4.41
C LEU A 84 -9.82 -9.01 3.25
N GLY A 85 -8.60 -8.51 3.17
CA GLY A 85 -8.08 -7.81 2.01
C GLY A 85 -6.90 -8.55 1.38
N LEU A 86 -6.81 -8.53 0.06
CA LEU A 86 -5.67 -9.07 -0.69
C LEU A 86 -5.05 -7.95 -1.50
N GLU A 87 -3.73 -7.77 -1.37
CA GLU A 87 -2.96 -6.74 -2.09
C GLU A 87 -3.57 -5.33 -1.96
N THR A 88 -4.17 -5.04 -0.82
CA THR A 88 -4.84 -3.77 -0.56
C THR A 88 -3.84 -2.74 -0.05
N THR A 89 -3.90 -1.54 -0.59
CA THR A 89 -3.09 -0.41 -0.13
C THR A 89 -3.50 -0.01 1.29
N VAL A 90 -2.51 0.11 2.17
CA VAL A 90 -2.69 0.54 3.56
C VAL A 90 -1.92 1.84 3.81
N LEU A 91 -2.63 2.91 4.13
CA LEU A 91 -2.05 4.17 4.59
C LEU A 91 -1.71 4.01 6.08
N LEU A 92 -0.48 3.64 6.38
CA LEU A 92 -0.10 3.19 7.72
C LEU A 92 0.40 4.34 8.60
N ASP A 93 1.39 5.10 8.10
CA ASP A 93 1.92 6.32 8.72
C ASP A 93 2.59 7.22 7.67
N LEU A 94 3.29 8.29 8.10
CA LEU A 94 3.93 9.25 7.18
C LEU A 94 5.09 8.67 6.35
N ASP A 95 5.62 7.53 6.73
CA ASP A 95 6.76 6.88 6.09
C ASP A 95 6.41 5.53 5.49
N ASN A 96 5.14 5.09 5.61
CA ASN A 96 4.75 3.75 5.21
C ASN A 96 3.39 3.70 4.52
N GLU A 97 3.40 3.17 3.30
CA GLU A 97 2.23 2.81 2.50
C GLU A 97 2.47 1.44 1.87
N PRO A 98 2.33 0.35 2.66
CA PRO A 98 2.48 -1.01 2.16
C PRO A 98 1.26 -1.49 1.38
N GLN A 99 1.46 -2.53 0.56
CA GLN A 99 0.41 -3.36 -0.04
C GLN A 99 0.63 -4.82 0.38
N PRO A 100 0.21 -5.21 1.58
CA PRO A 100 0.39 -6.58 2.06
C PRO A 100 -0.26 -7.60 1.13
N ASP A 101 0.34 -8.78 1.01
CA ASP A 101 -0.24 -9.88 0.20
C ASP A 101 -1.61 -10.30 0.72
N ALA A 102 -1.80 -10.32 2.03
CA ALA A 102 -3.11 -10.50 2.65
C ALA A 102 -3.17 -9.80 4.02
N LEU A 103 -4.36 -9.40 4.40
CA LEU A 103 -4.62 -8.81 5.72
C LEU A 103 -6.01 -9.21 6.24
N LEU A 104 -6.16 -9.24 7.55
CA LEU A 104 -7.46 -9.26 8.23
C LEU A 104 -7.60 -8.01 9.08
N ARG A 105 -8.77 -7.42 9.07
CA ARG A 105 -9.14 -6.28 9.90
C ARG A 105 -10.48 -6.50 10.59
N ILE A 106 -10.66 -5.87 11.72
CA ILE A 106 -11.95 -5.80 12.41
C ILE A 106 -12.74 -4.63 11.84
N GLU A 107 -13.93 -4.88 11.31
CA GLU A 107 -14.74 -3.86 10.62
C GLU A 107 -15.20 -2.75 11.58
N ASN A 108 -15.64 -3.11 12.76
CA ASN A 108 -16.16 -2.16 13.74
C ASN A 108 -15.39 -2.25 15.05
N GLY A 109 -14.74 -1.18 15.44
CA GLY A 109 -13.97 -1.10 16.68
C GLY A 109 -12.52 -1.63 16.56
N GLY A 110 -12.06 -1.93 15.34
CA GLY A 110 -10.64 -2.24 15.06
C GLY A 110 -9.76 -0.99 14.97
N ASN A 111 -8.49 -1.19 14.68
CA ASN A 111 -7.49 -0.12 14.60
C ASN A 111 -7.37 0.50 13.20
N SER A 112 -8.11 0.01 12.24
CA SER A 112 -8.13 0.53 10.87
C SER A 112 -9.54 0.89 10.43
N GLN A 113 -9.63 1.77 9.44
CA GLN A 113 -10.87 2.17 8.78
C GLN A 113 -10.68 2.21 7.27
N ILE A 114 -11.75 2.18 6.51
CA ILE A 114 -11.74 2.47 5.07
C ILE A 114 -12.03 3.95 4.92
N ASN A 115 -11.14 4.69 4.25
CA ASN A 115 -11.29 6.11 4.04
C ASN A 115 -12.21 6.43 2.83
N GLU A 116 -12.42 7.73 2.54
CA GLU A 116 -13.31 8.18 1.45
C GLU A 116 -12.81 7.76 0.06
N ASP A 117 -11.53 7.51 -0.10
CA ASP A 117 -10.91 7.07 -1.35
C ASP A 117 -10.81 5.54 -1.48
N ASP A 118 -11.47 4.79 -0.56
CA ASP A 118 -11.50 3.32 -0.52
C ASP A 118 -10.15 2.66 -0.20
N TYR A 119 -9.27 3.36 0.52
CA TYR A 119 -8.03 2.80 1.06
C TYR A 119 -8.21 2.42 2.54
N ILE A 120 -7.43 1.42 2.99
CA ILE A 120 -7.32 1.13 4.42
C ILE A 120 -6.40 2.16 5.06
N GLU A 121 -6.87 2.80 6.11
CA GLU A 121 -6.12 3.76 6.90
C GLU A 121 -5.96 3.25 8.34
N GLY A 122 -4.74 3.21 8.84
CA GLY A 122 -4.39 2.62 10.13
C GLY A 122 -3.99 1.14 10.05
N ALA A 123 -3.72 0.53 11.19
CA ALA A 123 -3.16 -0.81 11.29
C ALA A 123 -4.24 -1.91 11.24
N PRO A 124 -4.22 -2.80 10.23
CA PRO A 124 -4.97 -4.05 10.30
C PRO A 124 -4.51 -4.92 11.48
N GLU A 125 -5.35 -5.82 11.95
CA GLU A 125 -5.01 -6.69 13.08
C GLU A 125 -4.03 -7.80 12.69
N LEU A 126 -4.11 -8.31 11.45
CA LEU A 126 -3.22 -9.34 10.92
C LEU A 126 -2.74 -8.96 9.52
N ILE A 127 -1.46 -9.17 9.27
CA ILE A 127 -0.84 -9.02 7.94
C ILE A 127 -0.06 -10.30 7.62
N ALA A 128 -0.28 -10.83 6.42
CA ALA A 128 0.51 -11.93 5.86
C ALA A 128 1.30 -11.46 4.64
N GLU A 129 2.59 -11.75 4.65
CA GLU A 129 3.52 -11.46 3.56
C GLU A 129 4.17 -12.75 3.06
N ILE A 130 4.20 -12.94 1.75
CA ILE A 130 4.84 -14.10 1.14
C ILE A 130 6.24 -13.69 0.71
N ALA A 131 7.23 -14.20 1.45
CA ALA A 131 8.63 -13.94 1.17
C ALA A 131 9.15 -14.83 0.04
N ALA A 132 9.56 -14.22 -1.07
CA ALA A 132 10.51 -14.87 -1.96
C ALA A 132 11.94 -14.68 -1.41
N SER A 133 12.81 -15.64 -1.59
CA SER A 133 14.14 -15.77 -0.95
C SER A 133 15.13 -14.60 -1.11
N SER A 134 14.82 -13.59 -1.92
CA SER A 134 15.67 -12.42 -2.17
C SER A 134 15.20 -11.13 -1.49
N ALA A 135 14.09 -11.14 -0.75
CA ALA A 135 13.45 -9.96 -0.19
C ALA A 135 13.64 -9.81 1.34
N SER A 136 14.67 -10.42 1.91
CA SER A 136 14.84 -10.52 3.36
C SER A 136 14.99 -9.16 4.08
N TYR A 137 15.63 -8.16 3.45
CA TYR A 137 15.80 -6.84 4.05
C TYR A 137 14.48 -6.04 4.05
N ASP A 138 13.71 -6.13 2.98
CA ASP A 138 12.40 -5.50 2.83
C ASP A 138 11.41 -6.03 3.90
N LEU A 139 11.39 -7.35 4.12
CA LEU A 139 10.58 -7.97 5.16
C LEU A 139 10.93 -7.52 6.57
N ASN A 140 12.20 -7.31 6.87
CA ASN A 140 12.62 -6.82 8.18
C ASN A 140 12.12 -5.41 8.44
N ASP A 141 12.19 -4.53 7.45
CA ASP A 141 11.72 -3.15 7.57
C ASP A 141 10.19 -3.08 7.60
N LYS A 142 9.49 -3.88 6.80
CA LYS A 142 8.04 -4.06 6.91
C LYS A 142 7.62 -4.53 8.30
N LYS A 143 8.28 -5.56 8.83
CA LYS A 143 7.99 -6.07 10.18
C LYS A 143 8.18 -5.02 11.26
N LYS A 144 9.20 -4.17 11.16
CA LYS A 144 9.41 -3.04 12.08
C LYS A 144 8.28 -2.02 11.97
N ALA A 145 7.91 -1.63 10.74
CA ALA A 145 6.84 -0.68 10.47
C ALA A 145 5.50 -1.20 11.02
N TYR A 146 5.16 -2.46 10.74
CA TYR A 146 3.94 -3.09 11.21
C TYR A 146 3.87 -3.14 12.74
N ARG A 147 4.95 -3.60 13.38
CA ARG A 147 5.02 -3.67 14.84
C ARG A 147 4.89 -2.30 15.50
N ARG A 148 5.57 -1.28 14.97
CA ARG A 148 5.51 0.09 15.50
C ARG A 148 4.11 0.70 15.39
N ASN A 149 3.35 0.34 14.37
CA ASN A 149 1.99 0.82 14.13
C ASN A 149 0.90 -0.03 14.80
N GLY A 150 1.26 -1.09 15.51
CA GLY A 150 0.32 -1.88 16.30
C GLY A 150 -0.37 -3.01 15.54
N VAL A 151 0.18 -3.46 14.40
CA VAL A 151 -0.24 -4.74 13.79
C VAL A 151 0.09 -5.86 14.76
N GLN A 152 -0.90 -6.69 15.10
CA GLN A 152 -0.77 -7.68 16.18
C GLN A 152 -0.10 -8.97 15.72
N GLU A 153 -0.38 -9.42 14.49
CA GLU A 153 0.16 -10.64 13.89
C GLU A 153 0.55 -10.43 12.42
#